data_667727a6318f6287400ed9af0900303f
#
_entry.id   667727a6318f6287400ed9af0900303f
#
_cell.length_a   1.000
_cell.length_b   1.000
_cell.length_c   1.000
_cell.angle_alpha   90.00
_cell.angle_beta   90.00
_cell.angle_gamma   90.00
#
_symmetry.space_group_name_H-M   'P 1'
#
loop_
_entity.id
_entity.type
_entity.pdbx_description
1 polymer ?
#
loop_
_entity_poly.entity_id
_entity_poly.type
_entity_poly.pdbx_seq_one_letter_code
_entity_poly.pdbx_strand_id
1 'polypeptide(L)'
;MEYNYPKFTPEMKKTHTILIPNMAITQFRLLEYALRYDGYKCEILGNCGSAVAQLGLKYVHNDTCYPALLVIGQLLDAIESGKYDIHKVALILPQTGGGCRASNYIHLLRKALVKAGYPNIPVASLNFSGLEKDSGFQMTLPLARRAIASVFYGDMLCALRNQVAPYENEKGAADKMVDLWVERLGRVLLAGKGFTSREMKHTFPLIARDFKSIPVTRVPKVKVGVVGEIYVKYSPLGNNDLQKFLESQDCEVNFPGLMGFVQYCIFNMGEDHVLYGGKLAMKMGTDQLLNWLDSVERSMLKAEADAGFYAPGPFKELVEKPEGIISLGAKMGEGWLLTAEMIELVQGGYGNIVCAQPFGCLPNHIVGKGMVNKIRAMYPSANITPIDYDPSATRVNQENRIKLMLAVAKERLNAPAEAKPLTAEEIAGGAPSLSHA
;
A
#
# COMPACT_ATOMS: atom_id res chain seq x y z
N MET A 1 32.22 -5.56 18.02
CA MET A 1 32.78 -4.94 16.81
C MET A 1 31.73 -3.99 16.26
N GLU A 2 32.00 -2.71 16.31
CA GLU A 2 31.19 -1.73 15.59
C GLU A 2 31.52 -1.87 14.09
N TYR A 3 30.61 -2.41 13.31
CA TYR A 3 30.76 -2.47 11.86
C TYR A 3 30.62 -1.05 11.29
N ASN A 4 31.69 -0.50 10.80
CA ASN A 4 31.67 0.79 10.08
C ASN A 4 31.13 0.55 8.66
N TYR A 5 29.83 0.61 8.49
CA TYR A 5 29.19 0.47 7.19
C TYR A 5 29.43 1.72 6.32
N PRO A 6 29.65 1.55 5.00
CA PRO A 6 29.82 2.69 4.10
C PRO A 6 28.54 3.53 4.09
N LYS A 7 28.72 4.83 4.29
CA LYS A 7 27.61 5.80 4.25
C LYS A 7 27.42 6.31 2.83
N PHE A 8 26.18 6.54 2.45
CA PHE A 8 25.89 7.32 1.24
C PHE A 8 26.27 8.78 1.48
N THR A 9 27.01 9.40 0.58
CA THR A 9 27.45 10.80 0.72
C THR A 9 26.79 11.71 -0.31
N PRO A 10 26.76 13.04 -0.09
CA PRO A 10 26.22 13.99 -1.07
C PRO A 10 26.88 13.91 -2.45
N GLU A 11 28.19 13.58 -2.52
CA GLU A 11 28.96 13.43 -3.76
C GLU A 11 28.47 12.20 -4.55
N MET A 12 28.07 11.13 -3.85
CA MET A 12 27.54 9.91 -4.46
C MET A 12 26.20 10.15 -5.18
N LYS A 13 25.46 11.18 -4.81
CA LYS A 13 24.22 11.60 -5.50
C LYS A 13 24.42 11.76 -7.02
N LYS A 14 25.59 12.22 -7.46
CA LYS A 14 25.91 12.45 -8.86
C LYS A 14 26.51 11.24 -9.57
N THR A 15 27.14 10.33 -8.83
CA THR A 15 27.98 9.25 -9.36
C THR A 15 27.34 7.87 -9.19
N HIS A 16 26.53 7.65 -8.15
CA HIS A 16 25.92 6.36 -7.84
C HIS A 16 24.48 6.30 -8.31
N THR A 17 24.06 5.13 -8.76
CA THR A 17 22.65 4.83 -9.00
C THR A 17 22.04 4.22 -7.74
N ILE A 18 21.00 4.83 -7.21
CA ILE A 18 20.25 4.30 -6.07
C ILE A 18 19.25 3.26 -6.57
N LEU A 19 19.38 2.01 -6.12
CA LEU A 19 18.44 0.95 -6.38
C LEU A 19 17.33 0.98 -5.34
N ILE A 20 16.09 1.04 -5.82
CA ILE A 20 14.88 1.16 -4.99
C ILE A 20 14.06 -0.11 -5.15
N PRO A 21 13.78 -0.86 -4.08
CA PRO A 21 12.86 -2.00 -4.14
C PRO A 21 11.48 -1.55 -4.58
N ASN A 22 10.83 -2.34 -5.42
CA ASN A 22 9.51 -2.00 -5.90
C ASN A 22 8.41 -2.48 -4.94
N MET A 23 7.41 -1.62 -4.76
CA MET A 23 6.22 -1.93 -3.98
C MET A 23 4.96 -1.50 -4.75
N ALA A 24 4.64 -0.22 -4.75
CA ALA A 24 3.50 0.38 -5.44
C ALA A 24 3.96 0.95 -6.80
N ILE A 25 3.82 0.15 -7.85
CA ILE A 25 4.47 0.37 -9.15
C ILE A 25 4.18 1.76 -9.72
N THR A 26 2.91 2.16 -9.77
CA THR A 26 2.48 3.43 -10.38
C THR A 26 2.99 4.63 -9.58
N GLN A 27 2.85 4.60 -8.26
CA GLN A 27 3.34 5.65 -7.36
C GLN A 27 4.86 5.76 -7.42
N PHE A 28 5.55 4.63 -7.43
CA PHE A 28 7.02 4.60 -7.45
C PHE A 28 7.58 5.08 -8.79
N ARG A 29 6.95 4.75 -9.92
CA ARG A 29 7.30 5.33 -11.24
C ARG A 29 7.25 6.85 -11.24
N LEU A 30 6.23 7.45 -10.59
CA LEU A 30 6.14 8.92 -10.45
C LEU A 30 7.18 9.46 -9.45
N LEU A 31 7.41 8.75 -8.34
CA LEU A 31 8.42 9.12 -7.36
C LEU A 31 9.84 9.15 -7.96
N GLU A 32 10.13 8.25 -8.89
CA GLU A 32 11.41 8.23 -9.60
C GLU A 32 11.68 9.56 -10.33
N TYR A 33 10.67 10.17 -10.98
CA TYR A 33 10.80 11.48 -11.61
C TYR A 33 11.05 12.59 -10.58
N ALA A 34 10.40 12.51 -9.40
CA ALA A 34 10.64 13.46 -8.32
C ALA A 34 12.07 13.39 -7.78
N LEU A 35 12.61 12.19 -7.60
CA LEU A 35 14.01 11.95 -7.19
C LEU A 35 14.99 12.43 -8.24
N ARG A 36 14.74 12.16 -9.51
CA ARG A 36 15.59 12.60 -10.63
C ARG A 36 15.61 14.13 -10.77
N TYR A 37 14.49 14.80 -10.55
CA TYR A 37 14.46 16.27 -10.49
C TYR A 37 15.36 16.81 -9.40
N ASP A 38 15.39 16.18 -8.23
CA ASP A 38 16.25 16.57 -7.11
C ASP A 38 17.73 16.18 -7.33
N GLY A 39 18.06 15.60 -8.49
CA GLY A 39 19.41 15.26 -8.94
C GLY A 39 19.90 13.87 -8.52
N TYR A 40 19.04 13.01 -7.98
CA TYR A 40 19.40 11.61 -7.73
C TYR A 40 19.34 10.78 -9.02
N LYS A 41 20.34 9.91 -9.21
CA LYS A 41 20.25 8.82 -10.16
C LYS A 41 19.60 7.65 -9.44
N CYS A 42 18.45 7.20 -9.89
CA CYS A 42 17.74 6.10 -9.24
C CYS A 42 17.09 5.18 -10.27
N GLU A 43 16.88 3.94 -9.88
CA GLU A 43 16.16 2.92 -10.65
C GLU A 43 15.29 2.11 -9.72
N ILE A 44 14.00 1.97 -10.09
CA ILE A 44 13.07 1.12 -9.38
C ILE A 44 13.23 -0.30 -9.93
N LEU A 45 13.48 -1.24 -9.03
CA LEU A 45 13.76 -2.62 -9.40
C LEU A 45 12.49 -3.31 -9.91
N GLY A 46 12.63 -4.04 -11.02
CA GLY A 46 11.57 -4.84 -11.62
C GLY A 46 11.79 -6.36 -11.54
N ASN A 47 12.92 -6.80 -10.95
CA ASN A 47 13.22 -8.22 -10.77
C ASN A 47 12.23 -8.88 -9.79
N CYS A 48 11.79 -10.07 -10.14
CA CYS A 48 10.77 -10.82 -9.40
C CYS A 48 11.03 -12.32 -9.55
N GLY A 49 10.22 -13.13 -8.86
CA GLY A 49 10.29 -14.59 -8.93
C GLY A 49 10.89 -15.23 -7.68
N SER A 50 10.95 -16.57 -7.70
CA SER A 50 11.36 -17.37 -6.55
C SER A 50 12.84 -17.17 -6.14
N ALA A 51 13.70 -16.81 -7.10
CA ALA A 51 15.11 -16.52 -6.82
C ALA A 51 15.29 -15.39 -5.81
N VAL A 52 14.45 -14.34 -5.89
CA VAL A 52 14.44 -13.23 -4.94
C VAL A 52 14.17 -13.70 -3.51
N ALA A 53 13.13 -14.52 -3.32
CA ALA A 53 12.80 -15.05 -2.00
C ALA A 53 13.91 -15.98 -1.46
N GLN A 54 14.52 -16.80 -2.32
CA GLN A 54 15.62 -17.69 -1.95
C GLN A 54 16.87 -16.91 -1.53
N LEU A 55 17.22 -15.83 -2.22
CA LEU A 55 18.32 -14.96 -1.81
C LEU A 55 18.04 -14.29 -0.48
N GLY A 56 16.82 -13.83 -0.25
CA GLY A 56 16.39 -13.33 1.03
C GLY A 56 16.59 -14.38 2.15
N LEU A 57 16.12 -15.59 1.96
CA LEU A 57 16.30 -16.70 2.91
C LEU A 57 17.78 -17.07 3.16
N LYS A 58 18.60 -17.01 2.11
CA LYS A 58 20.03 -17.33 2.20
C LYS A 58 20.82 -16.36 3.08
N TYR A 59 20.52 -15.06 2.96
CA TYR A 59 21.33 -13.99 3.55
C TYR A 59 20.69 -13.33 4.77
N VAL A 60 19.37 -13.42 4.90
CA VAL A 60 18.61 -12.88 6.04
C VAL A 60 18.15 -14.05 6.93
N HIS A 61 17.79 -13.74 8.17
CA HIS A 61 17.28 -14.72 9.11
C HIS A 61 15.83 -15.10 8.76
N ASN A 62 15.49 -16.39 8.77
CA ASN A 62 14.15 -16.88 8.43
C ASN A 62 13.05 -16.50 9.44
N ASP A 63 13.41 -16.10 10.65
CA ASP A 63 12.47 -15.57 11.66
C ASP A 63 12.07 -14.10 11.43
N THR A 64 12.60 -13.48 10.38
CA THR A 64 12.18 -12.12 10.03
C THR A 64 10.85 -12.15 9.26
N CYS A 65 10.18 -10.98 9.15
CA CYS A 65 8.94 -10.93 8.39
C CYS A 65 9.20 -11.09 6.88
N TYR A 66 8.23 -11.66 6.19
CA TYR A 66 8.32 -11.97 4.75
C TYR A 66 8.69 -10.76 3.86
N PRO A 67 8.14 -9.54 4.08
CA PRO A 67 8.58 -8.36 3.34
C PRO A 67 10.08 -8.07 3.43
N ALA A 68 10.69 -8.27 4.60
CA ALA A 68 12.13 -8.06 4.76
C ALA A 68 12.95 -9.02 3.89
N LEU A 69 12.52 -10.29 3.80
CA LEU A 69 13.17 -11.27 2.94
C LEU A 69 13.09 -10.86 1.47
N LEU A 70 11.93 -10.43 1.01
CA LEU A 70 11.71 -10.05 -0.38
C LEU A 70 12.46 -8.78 -0.76
N VAL A 71 12.37 -7.73 0.06
CA VAL A 71 13.02 -6.46 -0.21
C VAL A 71 14.54 -6.62 -0.25
N ILE A 72 15.12 -7.34 0.71
CA ILE A 72 16.57 -7.58 0.75
C ILE A 72 16.98 -8.53 -0.36
N GLY A 73 16.19 -9.58 -0.61
CA GLY A 73 16.42 -10.51 -1.71
C GLY A 73 16.40 -9.82 -3.07
N GLN A 74 15.45 -8.89 -3.30
CA GLN A 74 15.34 -8.13 -4.54
C GLN A 74 16.58 -7.25 -4.80
N LEU A 75 17.09 -6.59 -3.75
CA LEU A 75 18.30 -5.80 -3.84
C LEU A 75 19.53 -6.66 -4.12
N LEU A 76 19.67 -7.81 -3.45
CA LEU A 76 20.79 -8.72 -3.67
C LEU A 76 20.75 -9.36 -5.07
N ASP A 77 19.57 -9.77 -5.53
CA ASP A 77 19.37 -10.31 -6.86
C ASP A 77 19.76 -9.30 -7.95
N ALA A 78 19.39 -8.04 -7.75
CA ALA A 78 19.80 -6.96 -8.64
C ALA A 78 21.32 -6.79 -8.67
N ILE A 79 22.01 -6.83 -7.51
CA ILE A 79 23.47 -6.71 -7.41
C ILE A 79 24.14 -7.91 -8.07
N GLU A 80 23.69 -9.15 -7.79
CA GLU A 80 24.25 -10.39 -8.31
C GLU A 80 23.98 -10.58 -9.81
N SER A 81 23.01 -9.84 -10.40
CA SER A 81 22.69 -9.92 -11.83
C SER A 81 23.80 -9.50 -12.78
N GLY A 82 24.81 -8.77 -12.28
CA GLY A 82 25.89 -8.20 -13.10
C GLY A 82 25.46 -6.98 -13.95
N LYS A 83 24.20 -6.55 -13.87
CA LYS A 83 23.67 -5.40 -14.61
C LYS A 83 24.28 -4.07 -14.13
N TYR A 84 24.67 -4.00 -12.86
CA TYR A 84 25.11 -2.78 -12.21
C TYR A 84 26.60 -2.82 -11.86
N ASP A 85 27.27 -1.69 -12.04
CA ASP A 85 28.62 -1.49 -11.50
C ASP A 85 28.56 -1.37 -9.98
N ILE A 86 29.01 -2.39 -9.26
CA ILE A 86 28.96 -2.46 -7.79
C ILE A 86 29.73 -1.33 -7.08
N HIS A 87 30.62 -0.63 -7.80
CA HIS A 87 31.34 0.56 -7.28
C HIS A 87 30.57 1.87 -7.49
N LYS A 88 29.45 1.83 -8.22
CA LYS A 88 28.61 2.98 -8.55
C LYS A 88 27.13 2.77 -8.24
N VAL A 89 26.82 1.85 -7.35
CA VAL A 89 25.47 1.65 -6.84
C VAL A 89 25.37 2.02 -5.37
N ALA A 90 24.19 2.43 -4.96
CA ALA A 90 23.78 2.58 -3.58
C ALA A 90 22.38 1.96 -3.43
N LEU A 91 22.04 1.55 -2.22
CA LEU A 91 20.75 0.97 -1.91
C LEU A 91 19.97 1.92 -0.99
N ILE A 92 18.65 1.86 -1.02
CA ILE A 92 17.82 2.67 -0.14
C ILE A 92 16.68 1.84 0.46
N LEU A 93 16.46 2.00 1.75
CA LEU A 93 15.31 1.44 2.46
C LEU A 93 14.71 2.44 3.44
N PRO A 94 13.39 2.39 3.68
CA PRO A 94 12.76 3.15 4.76
C PRO A 94 13.09 2.55 6.12
N GLN A 95 13.07 3.40 7.14
CA GLN A 95 13.20 3.04 8.54
C GLN A 95 12.06 3.69 9.31
N THR A 96 11.05 2.87 9.69
CA THR A 96 9.77 3.37 10.20
C THR A 96 9.77 3.70 11.69
N GLY A 97 10.61 3.04 12.47
CA GLY A 97 10.57 3.14 13.95
C GLY A 97 9.47 2.29 14.59
N GLY A 98 9.37 2.35 15.92
CA GLY A 98 8.37 1.64 16.70
C GLY A 98 8.53 0.11 16.71
N GLY A 99 7.43 -0.60 16.97
CA GLY A 99 7.38 -2.06 17.09
C GLY A 99 7.38 -2.83 15.76
N CYS A 100 7.36 -2.15 14.62
CA CYS A 100 7.44 -2.78 13.31
C CYS A 100 8.88 -3.18 12.98
N ARG A 101 9.07 -4.37 12.40
CA ARG A 101 10.40 -4.87 12.01
C ARG A 101 11.05 -4.06 10.88
N ALA A 102 10.27 -3.27 10.13
CA ALA A 102 10.80 -2.34 9.14
C ALA A 102 11.79 -1.30 9.73
N SER A 103 11.73 -1.05 11.03
CA SER A 103 12.72 -0.27 11.76
C SER A 103 14.14 -0.85 11.66
N ASN A 104 14.26 -2.16 11.43
CA ASN A 104 15.54 -2.90 11.41
C ASN A 104 15.96 -3.40 10.02
N TYR A 105 15.16 -3.21 8.97
CA TYR A 105 15.47 -3.72 7.63
C TYR A 105 16.84 -3.24 7.13
N ILE A 106 17.20 -2.01 7.44
CA ILE A 106 18.47 -1.42 7.01
C ILE A 106 19.69 -2.14 7.62
N HIS A 107 19.60 -2.53 8.88
CA HIS A 107 20.67 -3.29 9.54
C HIS A 107 20.72 -4.73 9.03
N LEU A 108 19.57 -5.33 8.75
CA LEU A 108 19.50 -6.66 8.13
C LEU A 108 20.10 -6.64 6.72
N LEU A 109 19.81 -5.61 5.92
CA LEU A 109 20.39 -5.43 4.59
C LEU A 109 21.91 -5.27 4.66
N ARG A 110 22.42 -4.39 5.53
CA ARG A 110 23.85 -4.20 5.72
C ARG A 110 24.57 -5.50 6.11
N LYS A 111 23.97 -6.26 7.03
CA LYS A 111 24.48 -7.60 7.42
C LYS A 111 24.44 -8.58 6.25
N ALA A 112 23.36 -8.58 5.47
CA ALA A 112 23.22 -9.45 4.30
C ALA A 112 24.24 -9.12 3.21
N LEU A 113 24.53 -7.84 2.97
CA LEU A 113 25.57 -7.41 2.04
C LEU A 113 26.95 -7.91 2.44
N VAL A 114 27.32 -7.80 3.73
CA VAL A 114 28.59 -8.34 4.23
C VAL A 114 28.67 -9.86 4.00
N LYS A 115 27.61 -10.59 4.32
CA LYS A 115 27.55 -12.05 4.11
C LYS A 115 27.62 -12.44 2.63
N ALA A 116 27.07 -11.60 1.75
CA ALA A 116 27.07 -11.84 0.29
C ALA A 116 28.38 -11.41 -0.40
N GLY A 117 29.34 -10.79 0.33
CA GLY A 117 30.62 -10.37 -0.23
C GLY A 117 30.63 -8.93 -0.78
N TYR A 118 29.60 -8.14 -0.47
CA TYR A 118 29.45 -6.74 -0.94
C TYR A 118 29.51 -5.70 0.21
N PRO A 119 30.52 -5.74 1.11
CA PRO A 119 30.55 -4.89 2.30
C PRO A 119 30.67 -3.39 2.00
N ASN A 120 31.10 -3.04 0.77
CA ASN A 120 31.41 -1.67 0.38
C ASN A 120 30.25 -0.94 -0.30
N ILE A 121 29.07 -1.57 -0.50
CA ILE A 121 27.91 -0.92 -1.08
C ILE A 121 27.21 -0.05 -0.03
N PRO A 122 27.08 1.28 -0.26
CA PRO A 122 26.43 2.18 0.67
C PRO A 122 24.92 1.95 0.70
N VAL A 123 24.36 2.02 1.91
CA VAL A 123 22.90 1.89 2.14
C VAL A 123 22.38 3.19 2.75
N ALA A 124 21.57 3.91 1.99
CA ALA A 124 20.88 5.10 2.44
C ALA A 124 19.60 4.74 3.21
N SER A 125 19.31 5.45 4.28
CA SER A 125 18.10 5.30 5.09
C SER A 125 17.12 6.44 4.82
N LEU A 126 15.89 6.10 4.45
CA LEU A 126 14.75 7.02 4.55
C LEU A 126 14.27 7.00 6.01
N ASN A 127 14.90 7.82 6.83
CA ASN A 127 14.69 7.81 8.26
C ASN A 127 13.59 8.79 8.68
N PHE A 128 12.38 8.28 8.84
CA PHE A 128 11.23 9.04 9.35
C PHE A 128 11.17 9.11 10.88
N SER A 129 11.94 8.24 11.56
CA SER A 129 11.87 8.06 13.02
C SER A 129 13.03 8.71 13.80
N GLY A 130 14.03 9.26 13.12
CA GLY A 130 15.22 9.82 13.75
C GLY A 130 16.21 8.79 14.31
N LEU A 131 16.05 7.50 13.99
CA LEU A 131 16.92 6.42 14.45
C LEU A 131 18.35 6.49 13.90
N GLU A 132 18.54 7.06 12.72
CA GLU A 132 19.84 7.26 12.09
C GLU A 132 20.02 8.74 11.74
N LYS A 133 21.05 9.40 12.32
CA LYS A 133 21.23 10.85 12.18
C LYS A 133 21.91 11.27 10.86
N ASP A 134 22.67 10.37 10.23
CA ASP A 134 23.48 10.68 9.02
C ASP A 134 23.29 9.62 7.94
N SER A 135 22.08 9.54 7.38
CA SER A 135 21.77 8.56 6.33
C SER A 135 22.36 8.91 4.97
N GLY A 136 22.88 10.13 4.80
CA GLY A 136 23.37 10.68 3.52
C GLY A 136 22.28 11.03 2.52
N PHE A 137 21.06 10.51 2.70
CA PHE A 137 19.89 10.88 1.90
C PHE A 137 19.19 12.09 2.54
N GLN A 138 18.98 13.13 1.74
CA GLN A 138 18.34 14.36 2.21
C GLN A 138 16.91 14.48 1.65
N MET A 139 15.94 14.36 2.52
CA MET A 139 14.53 14.66 2.20
C MET A 139 14.31 16.17 2.35
N THR A 140 14.50 16.91 1.25
CA THR A 140 14.20 18.35 1.22
C THR A 140 12.68 18.58 1.20
N LEU A 141 12.20 19.74 1.67
CA LEU A 141 10.78 20.08 1.61
C LEU A 141 10.24 20.07 0.16
N PRO A 142 10.95 20.59 -0.85
CA PRO A 142 10.52 20.45 -2.24
C PRO A 142 10.42 19.01 -2.71
N LEU A 143 11.35 18.13 -2.34
CA LEU A 143 11.28 16.70 -2.67
C LEU A 143 10.10 16.01 -1.98
N ALA A 144 9.89 16.29 -0.68
CA ALA A 144 8.75 15.75 0.07
C ALA A 144 7.40 16.12 -0.58
N ARG A 145 7.23 17.38 -1.00
CA ARG A 145 6.01 17.83 -1.68
C ARG A 145 5.79 17.12 -3.03
N ARG A 146 6.86 16.89 -3.81
CA ARG A 146 6.78 16.11 -5.06
C ARG A 146 6.48 14.65 -4.79
N ALA A 147 7.06 14.07 -3.76
CA ALA A 147 6.77 12.70 -3.34
C ALA A 147 5.28 12.53 -2.95
N ILE A 148 4.74 13.46 -2.18
CA ILE A 148 3.30 13.50 -1.84
C ILE A 148 2.44 13.61 -3.09
N ALA A 149 2.78 14.50 -4.04
CA ALA A 149 2.04 14.62 -5.29
C ALA A 149 2.12 13.32 -6.12
N SER A 150 3.28 12.67 -6.16
CA SER A 150 3.46 11.36 -6.83
C SER A 150 2.55 10.29 -6.26
N VAL A 151 2.35 10.27 -4.94
CA VAL A 151 1.45 9.31 -4.28
C VAL A 151 0.00 9.63 -4.62
N PHE A 152 -0.46 10.87 -4.51
CA PHE A 152 -1.84 11.25 -4.88
C PHE A 152 -2.17 10.90 -6.34
N TYR A 153 -1.30 11.28 -7.26
CA TYR A 153 -1.51 10.94 -8.67
C TYR A 153 -1.52 9.43 -8.91
N GLY A 154 -0.59 8.71 -8.30
CA GLY A 154 -0.51 7.26 -8.42
C GLY A 154 -1.74 6.57 -7.85
N ASP A 155 -2.24 7.00 -6.69
CA ASP A 155 -3.44 6.46 -6.06
C ASP A 155 -4.67 6.68 -6.95
N MET A 156 -4.87 7.89 -7.46
CA MET A 156 -5.95 8.20 -8.39
C MET A 156 -5.89 7.36 -9.66
N LEU A 157 -4.71 7.24 -10.28
CA LEU A 157 -4.54 6.43 -11.48
C LEU A 157 -4.88 4.97 -11.24
N CYS A 158 -4.44 4.40 -10.10
CA CYS A 158 -4.76 3.03 -9.73
C CYS A 158 -6.26 2.84 -9.43
N ALA A 159 -6.88 3.77 -8.68
CA ALA A 159 -8.31 3.71 -8.33
C ALA A 159 -9.20 3.75 -9.59
N LEU A 160 -8.92 4.65 -10.52
CA LEU A 160 -9.67 4.77 -11.78
C LEU A 160 -9.43 3.58 -12.70
N ARG A 161 -8.18 3.14 -12.84
CA ARG A 161 -7.82 1.94 -13.62
C ARG A 161 -8.59 0.71 -13.14
N ASN A 162 -8.64 0.49 -11.85
CA ASN A 162 -9.29 -0.66 -11.26
C ASN A 162 -10.81 -0.68 -11.45
N GLN A 163 -11.42 0.48 -11.63
CA GLN A 163 -12.84 0.63 -11.91
C GLN A 163 -13.18 0.61 -13.41
N VAL A 164 -12.20 0.79 -14.29
CA VAL A 164 -12.38 0.79 -15.75
C VAL A 164 -11.98 -0.55 -16.37
N ALA A 165 -10.81 -1.07 -16.01
CA ALA A 165 -10.22 -2.26 -16.62
C ALA A 165 -11.14 -3.51 -16.66
N PRO A 166 -11.95 -3.80 -15.62
CA PRO A 166 -12.85 -4.95 -15.67
C PRO A 166 -13.97 -4.83 -16.72
N TYR A 167 -14.23 -3.63 -17.22
CA TYR A 167 -15.36 -3.29 -18.09
C TYR A 167 -14.96 -2.76 -19.46
N GLU A 168 -13.66 -2.51 -19.71
CA GLU A 168 -13.16 -1.94 -20.94
C GLU A 168 -13.49 -2.79 -22.17
N ASN A 169 -13.94 -2.14 -23.25
CA ASN A 169 -14.27 -2.82 -24.49
C ASN A 169 -13.01 -3.20 -25.29
N GLU A 170 -11.95 -2.38 -25.19
CA GLU A 170 -10.63 -2.70 -25.71
C GLU A 170 -9.70 -3.09 -24.55
N LYS A 171 -9.32 -4.35 -24.49
CA LYS A 171 -8.49 -4.86 -23.40
C LYS A 171 -7.14 -4.14 -23.30
N GLY A 172 -6.82 -3.64 -22.10
CA GLY A 172 -5.59 -2.90 -21.81
C GLY A 172 -5.71 -1.39 -22.08
N ALA A 173 -6.89 -0.86 -22.42
CA ALA A 173 -7.10 0.58 -22.62
C ALA A 173 -6.85 1.36 -21.32
N ALA A 174 -7.31 0.84 -20.18
CA ALA A 174 -7.08 1.46 -18.87
C ALA A 174 -5.59 1.44 -18.49
N ASP A 175 -4.87 0.37 -18.76
CA ASP A 175 -3.43 0.28 -18.50
C ASP A 175 -2.64 1.27 -19.38
N LYS A 176 -2.98 1.37 -20.66
CA LYS A 176 -2.40 2.38 -21.58
C LYS A 176 -2.66 3.81 -21.08
N MET A 177 -3.83 4.07 -20.50
CA MET A 177 -4.16 5.38 -19.93
C MET A 177 -3.31 5.68 -18.69
N VAL A 178 -3.07 4.68 -17.82
CA VAL A 178 -2.12 4.82 -16.70
C VAL A 178 -0.74 5.18 -17.22
N ASP A 179 -0.21 4.44 -18.20
CA ASP A 179 1.12 4.69 -18.75
C ASP A 179 1.23 6.10 -19.37
N LEU A 180 0.24 6.54 -20.12
CA LEU A 180 0.17 7.88 -20.68
C LEU A 180 0.23 8.96 -19.61
N TRP A 181 -0.55 8.81 -18.52
CA TRP A 181 -0.58 9.78 -17.44
C TRP A 181 0.68 9.73 -16.59
N VAL A 182 1.26 8.57 -16.34
CA VAL A 182 2.55 8.45 -15.63
C VAL A 182 3.64 9.18 -16.40
N GLU A 183 3.70 9.01 -17.72
CA GLU A 183 4.70 9.72 -18.55
C GLU A 183 4.45 11.24 -18.56
N ARG A 184 3.20 11.66 -18.72
CA ARG A 184 2.81 13.09 -18.73
C ARG A 184 3.12 13.77 -17.40
N LEU A 185 2.68 13.18 -16.30
CA LEU A 185 2.93 13.70 -14.95
C LEU A 185 4.41 13.65 -14.61
N GLY A 186 5.11 12.57 -15.00
CA GLY A 186 6.54 12.44 -14.80
C GLY A 186 7.33 13.58 -15.47
N ARG A 187 7.00 13.93 -16.73
CA ARG A 187 7.61 15.07 -17.42
C ARG A 187 7.34 16.41 -16.69
N VAL A 188 6.11 16.58 -16.18
CA VAL A 188 5.70 17.79 -15.44
C VAL A 188 6.47 17.88 -14.11
N LEU A 189 6.60 16.78 -13.37
CA LEU A 189 7.37 16.71 -12.12
C LEU A 189 8.86 16.96 -12.37
N LEU A 190 9.41 16.38 -13.45
CA LEU A 190 10.81 16.60 -13.86
C LEU A 190 11.08 18.04 -14.31
N ALA A 191 10.06 18.77 -14.77
CA ALA A 191 10.13 20.21 -15.06
C ALA A 191 9.90 21.09 -13.81
N GLY A 192 9.80 20.50 -12.62
CA GLY A 192 9.61 21.21 -11.37
C GLY A 192 8.20 21.78 -11.15
N LYS A 193 7.18 21.19 -11.78
CA LYS A 193 5.77 21.59 -11.73
C LYS A 193 4.89 20.42 -11.27
N GLY A 194 3.59 20.66 -11.14
CA GLY A 194 2.59 19.61 -10.89
C GLY A 194 2.48 19.15 -9.43
N PHE A 195 3.18 19.78 -8.48
CA PHE A 195 3.22 19.35 -7.08
C PHE A 195 2.58 20.34 -6.09
N THR A 196 2.15 21.50 -6.55
CA THR A 196 1.41 22.45 -5.70
C THR A 196 -0.05 22.03 -5.60
N SER A 197 -0.72 22.37 -4.47
CA SER A 197 -2.14 22.06 -4.31
C SER A 197 -3.00 22.58 -5.46
N ARG A 198 -2.68 23.76 -5.98
CA ARG A 198 -3.41 24.36 -7.12
C ARG A 198 -3.23 23.52 -8.38
N GLU A 199 -2.02 23.08 -8.69
CA GLU A 199 -1.73 22.26 -9.87
C GLU A 199 -2.36 20.88 -9.75
N MET A 200 -2.27 20.23 -8.58
CA MET A 200 -2.90 18.94 -8.33
C MET A 200 -4.43 19.02 -8.51
N LYS A 201 -5.08 20.00 -7.84
CA LYS A 201 -6.53 20.21 -7.92
C LYS A 201 -7.02 20.54 -9.36
N HIS A 202 -6.18 21.16 -10.17
CA HIS A 202 -6.47 21.39 -11.58
C HIS A 202 -6.31 20.10 -12.41
N THR A 203 -5.39 19.23 -12.05
CA THR A 203 -5.04 18.04 -12.83
C THR A 203 -6.00 16.87 -12.58
N PHE A 204 -6.51 16.69 -11.36
CA PHE A 204 -7.41 15.57 -11.01
C PHE A 204 -8.65 15.48 -11.93
N PRO A 205 -9.41 16.55 -12.21
CA PRO A 205 -10.54 16.46 -13.13
C PRO A 205 -10.16 16.05 -14.55
N LEU A 206 -8.94 16.39 -14.99
CA LEU A 206 -8.47 16.00 -16.33
C LEU A 206 -8.19 14.50 -16.39
N ILE A 207 -7.56 13.94 -15.34
CA ILE A 207 -7.33 12.49 -15.22
C ILE A 207 -8.66 11.75 -15.21
N ALA A 208 -9.60 12.15 -14.35
CA ALA A 208 -10.91 11.51 -14.24
C ALA A 208 -11.69 11.53 -15.54
N ARG A 209 -11.68 12.66 -16.26
CA ARG A 209 -12.32 12.82 -17.57
C ARG A 209 -11.71 11.85 -18.60
N ASP A 210 -10.38 11.74 -18.66
CA ASP A 210 -9.70 10.91 -19.64
C ASP A 210 -10.01 9.42 -19.38
N PHE A 211 -10.06 8.96 -18.12
CA PHE A 211 -10.52 7.61 -17.78
C PHE A 211 -12.00 7.38 -18.11
N LYS A 212 -12.86 8.38 -17.88
CA LYS A 212 -14.29 8.30 -18.26
C LYS A 212 -14.50 8.17 -19.76
N SER A 213 -13.58 8.66 -20.58
CA SER A 213 -13.67 8.58 -22.04
C SER A 213 -13.38 7.17 -22.59
N ILE A 214 -12.84 6.27 -21.79
CA ILE A 214 -12.59 4.88 -22.20
C ILE A 214 -13.94 4.16 -22.39
N PRO A 215 -14.22 3.57 -23.56
CA PRO A 215 -15.45 2.83 -23.79
C PRO A 215 -15.53 1.59 -22.91
N VAL A 216 -16.61 1.46 -22.14
CA VAL A 216 -16.85 0.35 -21.21
C VAL A 216 -18.24 -0.23 -21.39
N THR A 217 -18.36 -1.55 -21.15
CA THR A 217 -19.64 -2.25 -21.04
C THR A 217 -19.81 -2.73 -19.60
N ARG A 218 -20.65 -2.02 -18.83
CA ARG A 218 -20.88 -2.34 -17.41
C ARG A 218 -21.80 -3.56 -17.28
N VAL A 219 -21.30 -4.60 -16.63
CA VAL A 219 -22.02 -5.80 -16.23
C VAL A 219 -21.82 -6.03 -14.73
N PRO A 220 -22.73 -6.70 -14.02
CA PRO A 220 -22.52 -7.05 -12.62
C PRO A 220 -21.27 -7.90 -12.46
N LYS A 221 -20.37 -7.50 -11.55
CA LYS A 221 -19.14 -8.23 -11.21
C LYS A 221 -19.01 -8.35 -9.70
N VAL A 222 -18.31 -9.39 -9.26
CA VAL A 222 -17.89 -9.50 -7.87
C VAL A 222 -16.91 -8.38 -7.55
N LYS A 223 -17.24 -7.58 -6.54
CA LYS A 223 -16.36 -6.53 -6.03
C LYS A 223 -15.50 -7.06 -4.90
N VAL A 224 -14.20 -6.90 -5.01
CA VAL A 224 -13.21 -7.42 -4.06
C VAL A 224 -12.34 -6.29 -3.55
N GLY A 225 -12.33 -6.10 -2.21
CA GLY A 225 -11.37 -5.24 -1.54
C GLY A 225 -10.09 -6.00 -1.20
N VAL A 226 -8.95 -5.32 -1.24
CA VAL A 226 -7.67 -5.89 -0.80
C VAL A 226 -7.06 -4.98 0.25
N VAL A 227 -6.88 -5.51 1.45
CA VAL A 227 -6.17 -4.87 2.56
C VAL A 227 -4.99 -5.74 2.98
N GLY A 228 -4.13 -5.26 3.84
CA GLY A 228 -3.03 -6.05 4.37
C GLY A 228 -1.79 -5.22 4.67
N GLU A 229 -0.70 -5.91 4.95
CA GLU A 229 0.60 -5.27 5.15
C GLU A 229 1.01 -4.54 3.87
N ILE A 230 1.53 -3.33 4.04
CA ILE A 230 1.70 -2.36 2.95
C ILE A 230 2.51 -2.90 1.77
N TYR A 231 3.62 -3.61 2.03
CA TYR A 231 4.43 -4.18 0.96
C TYR A 231 3.68 -5.32 0.25
N VAL A 232 3.13 -6.26 1.00
CA VAL A 232 2.41 -7.42 0.43
C VAL A 232 1.11 -6.96 -0.25
N LYS A 233 0.42 -5.95 0.28
CA LYS A 233 -0.80 -5.40 -0.35
C LYS A 233 -0.54 -4.93 -1.78
N TYR A 234 0.53 -4.19 -2.02
CA TYR A 234 0.77 -3.54 -3.32
C TYR A 234 1.76 -4.28 -4.22
N SER A 235 2.71 -5.04 -3.66
CA SER A 235 3.79 -5.64 -4.44
C SER A 235 3.37 -6.94 -5.13
N PRO A 236 3.40 -7.01 -6.47
CA PRO A 236 3.17 -8.27 -7.19
C PRO A 236 4.15 -9.38 -6.79
N LEU A 237 5.38 -9.03 -6.45
CA LEU A 237 6.38 -9.95 -5.90
C LEU A 237 5.93 -10.51 -4.53
N GLY A 238 5.36 -9.65 -3.68
CA GLY A 238 4.93 -10.01 -2.32
C GLY A 238 3.65 -10.83 -2.26
N ASN A 239 2.75 -10.63 -3.21
CA ASN A 239 1.40 -11.23 -3.21
C ASN A 239 1.11 -12.17 -4.39
N ASN A 240 2.14 -12.61 -5.11
CA ASN A 240 2.00 -13.53 -6.26
C ASN A 240 1.05 -13.02 -7.34
N ASP A 241 1.13 -11.72 -7.71
CA ASP A 241 0.26 -11.07 -8.69
C ASP A 241 -1.25 -11.15 -8.33
N LEU A 242 -1.60 -10.95 -7.05
CA LEU A 242 -2.95 -11.05 -6.53
C LEU A 242 -3.98 -10.26 -7.35
N GLN A 243 -3.65 -9.03 -7.76
CA GLN A 243 -4.55 -8.21 -8.58
C GLN A 243 -4.87 -8.89 -9.91
N LYS A 244 -3.86 -9.36 -10.65
CA LYS A 244 -4.06 -10.07 -11.92
C LYS A 244 -4.85 -11.35 -11.72
N PHE A 245 -4.61 -12.05 -10.61
CA PHE A 245 -5.39 -13.25 -10.29
C PHE A 245 -6.86 -12.92 -10.08
N LEU A 246 -7.21 -11.91 -9.28
CA LEU A 246 -8.59 -11.48 -9.04
C LEU A 246 -9.27 -10.99 -10.34
N GLU A 247 -8.57 -10.22 -11.17
CA GLU A 247 -9.05 -9.79 -12.49
C GLU A 247 -9.29 -10.98 -13.41
N SER A 248 -8.44 -12.02 -13.38
CA SER A 248 -8.65 -13.27 -14.14
C SER A 248 -9.87 -14.08 -13.68
N GLN A 249 -10.36 -13.84 -12.46
CA GLN A 249 -11.59 -14.40 -11.90
C GLN A 249 -12.83 -13.53 -12.17
N ASP A 250 -12.70 -12.52 -13.04
CA ASP A 250 -13.75 -11.60 -13.44
C ASP A 250 -14.24 -10.69 -12.30
N CYS A 251 -13.32 -10.19 -11.47
CA CYS A 251 -13.62 -9.30 -10.36
C CYS A 251 -13.27 -7.84 -10.66
N GLU A 252 -14.06 -6.92 -10.08
CA GLU A 252 -13.66 -5.53 -9.87
C GLU A 252 -12.89 -5.43 -8.55
N VAL A 253 -11.66 -4.90 -8.59
CA VAL A 253 -10.76 -4.90 -7.43
C VAL A 253 -10.55 -3.49 -6.90
N ASN A 254 -10.57 -3.32 -5.57
CA ASN A 254 -10.27 -2.07 -4.90
C ASN A 254 -9.13 -2.24 -3.89
N PHE A 255 -8.09 -1.42 -4.06
CA PHE A 255 -6.99 -1.27 -3.11
C PHE A 255 -7.09 0.13 -2.50
N PRO A 256 -7.26 0.27 -1.17
CA PRO A 256 -7.11 1.57 -0.52
C PRO A 256 -5.76 2.21 -0.87
N GLY A 257 -5.77 3.52 -1.12
CA GLY A 257 -4.61 4.25 -1.60
C GLY A 257 -3.43 4.28 -0.62
N LEU A 258 -2.21 4.44 -1.15
CA LEU A 258 -0.99 4.55 -0.37
C LEU A 258 -0.96 5.83 0.48
N MET A 259 -1.65 6.90 0.04
CA MET A 259 -1.76 8.16 0.78
C MET A 259 -2.43 7.97 2.14
N GLY A 260 -3.40 7.06 2.25
CA GLY A 260 -4.02 6.71 3.53
C GLY A 260 -2.99 6.25 4.57
N PHE A 261 -2.00 5.46 4.17
CA PHE A 261 -0.90 5.06 5.07
C PHE A 261 0.04 6.22 5.42
N VAL A 262 0.31 7.13 4.48
CA VAL A 262 1.12 8.34 4.75
C VAL A 262 0.40 9.23 5.77
N GLN A 263 -0.90 9.47 5.58
CA GLN A 263 -1.73 10.25 6.50
C GLN A 263 -1.83 9.57 7.88
N TYR A 264 -1.97 8.25 7.91
CA TYR A 264 -1.93 7.44 9.14
C TYR A 264 -0.63 7.63 9.93
N CYS A 265 0.52 7.60 9.26
CA CYS A 265 1.80 7.84 9.93
C CYS A 265 1.88 9.24 10.53
N ILE A 266 1.43 10.27 9.80
CA ILE A 266 1.41 11.66 10.25
C ILE A 266 0.43 11.83 11.43
N PHE A 267 -0.77 11.26 11.32
CA PHE A 267 -1.79 11.29 12.36
C PHE A 267 -1.27 10.70 13.68
N ASN A 268 -0.65 9.52 13.63
CA ASN A 268 -0.13 8.85 14.81
C ASN A 268 0.99 9.64 15.52
N MET A 269 1.79 10.42 14.79
CA MET A 269 2.78 11.32 15.40
C MET A 269 2.13 12.41 16.24
N GLY A 270 0.99 12.94 15.80
CA GLY A 270 0.20 13.93 16.56
C GLY A 270 -0.59 13.30 17.71
N GLU A 271 -1.12 12.10 17.47
CA GLU A 271 -1.94 11.37 18.44
C GLU A 271 -1.16 10.91 19.68
N ASP A 272 0.18 10.81 19.59
CA ASP A 272 1.05 10.60 20.75
C ASP A 272 0.87 11.66 21.85
N HIS A 273 0.49 12.87 21.49
CA HIS A 273 0.15 13.90 22.49
C HIS A 273 -1.09 13.53 23.28
N VAL A 274 -2.11 13.02 22.64
CA VAL A 274 -3.38 12.64 23.25
C VAL A 274 -3.23 11.36 24.09
N LEU A 275 -2.56 10.35 23.51
CA LEU A 275 -2.44 9.02 24.12
C LEU A 275 -1.38 8.94 25.22
N TYR A 276 -0.28 9.69 25.09
CA TYR A 276 0.92 9.49 25.91
C TYR A 276 1.53 10.79 26.44
N GLY A 277 0.86 11.93 26.28
CA GLY A 277 1.36 13.23 26.76
C GLY A 277 2.56 13.76 25.95
N GLY A 278 2.64 13.43 24.67
CA GLY A 278 3.67 13.93 23.75
C GLY A 278 3.61 15.47 23.56
N LYS A 279 4.52 16.01 22.75
CA LYS A 279 4.66 17.46 22.54
C LYS A 279 3.44 18.06 21.81
N LEU A 280 2.78 19.07 22.40
CA LEU A 280 1.67 19.79 21.78
C LEU A 280 2.06 20.44 20.44
N ALA A 281 3.28 20.94 20.31
CA ALA A 281 3.77 21.52 19.05
C ALA A 281 3.80 20.49 17.90
N MET A 282 4.08 19.22 18.21
CA MET A 282 4.03 18.13 17.22
C MET A 282 2.57 17.93 16.79
N LYS A 283 1.62 17.84 17.71
CA LYS A 283 0.19 17.72 17.43
C LYS A 283 -0.29 18.86 16.51
N MET A 284 0.03 20.10 16.84
CA MET A 284 -0.35 21.26 16.02
C MET A 284 0.25 21.20 14.60
N GLY A 285 1.51 20.82 14.48
CA GLY A 285 2.18 20.70 13.19
C GLY A 285 1.59 19.59 12.31
N THR A 286 1.33 18.42 12.90
CA THR A 286 0.70 17.30 12.19
C THR A 286 -0.74 17.60 11.80
N ASP A 287 -1.52 18.27 12.65
CA ASP A 287 -2.89 18.67 12.34
C ASP A 287 -2.94 19.65 11.15
N GLN A 288 -2.03 20.62 11.10
CA GLN A 288 -1.93 21.53 9.94
C GLN A 288 -1.57 20.79 8.66
N LEU A 289 -0.62 19.86 8.73
CA LEU A 289 -0.23 19.04 7.57
C LEU A 289 -1.39 18.15 7.11
N LEU A 290 -2.09 17.50 8.02
CA LEU A 290 -3.28 16.69 7.72
C LEU A 290 -4.41 17.52 7.12
N ASN A 291 -4.63 18.75 7.60
CA ASN A 291 -5.62 19.67 7.03
C ASN A 291 -5.28 20.03 5.57
N TRP A 292 -3.99 20.23 5.28
CA TRP A 292 -3.55 20.48 3.92
C TRP A 292 -3.73 19.24 3.01
N LEU A 293 -3.37 18.05 3.50
CA LEU A 293 -3.56 16.78 2.77
C LEU A 293 -5.05 16.50 2.53
N ASP A 294 -5.92 16.66 3.53
CA ASP A 294 -7.37 16.52 3.43
C ASP A 294 -7.97 17.44 2.33
N SER A 295 -7.48 18.68 2.24
CA SER A 295 -7.94 19.61 1.18
C SER A 295 -7.57 19.16 -0.23
N VAL A 296 -6.43 18.48 -0.41
CA VAL A 296 -6.01 17.90 -1.68
C VAL A 296 -6.77 16.62 -1.97
N GLU A 297 -6.87 15.73 -0.99
CA GLU A 297 -7.60 14.46 -1.04
C GLU A 297 -9.06 14.66 -1.42
N ARG A 298 -9.79 15.53 -0.72
CA ARG A 298 -11.20 15.85 -1.05
C ARG A 298 -11.37 16.36 -2.48
N SER A 299 -10.39 17.09 -3.01
CA SER A 299 -10.44 17.54 -4.41
C SER A 299 -10.23 16.38 -5.40
N MET A 300 -9.39 15.39 -5.05
CA MET A 300 -9.18 14.18 -5.83
C MET A 300 -10.45 13.32 -5.82
N LEU A 301 -10.97 13.00 -4.64
CA LEU A 301 -12.19 12.20 -4.46
C LEU A 301 -13.40 12.85 -5.13
N LYS A 302 -13.52 14.19 -5.04
CA LYS A 302 -14.57 14.93 -5.75
C LYS A 302 -14.44 14.77 -7.26
N ALA A 303 -13.24 14.84 -7.82
CA ALA A 303 -13.02 14.68 -9.26
C ALA A 303 -13.38 13.27 -9.74
N GLU A 304 -13.11 12.24 -8.94
CA GLU A 304 -13.53 10.86 -9.20
C GLU A 304 -15.06 10.73 -9.16
N ALA A 305 -15.72 11.25 -8.12
CA ALA A 305 -17.16 11.21 -7.96
C ALA A 305 -17.90 12.00 -9.05
N ASP A 306 -17.44 13.21 -9.39
CA ASP A 306 -18.01 14.04 -10.46
C ASP A 306 -17.92 13.35 -11.84
N ALA A 307 -16.92 12.50 -12.04
CA ALA A 307 -16.79 11.69 -13.24
C ALA A 307 -17.63 10.40 -13.19
N GLY A 308 -18.29 10.09 -12.07
CA GLY A 308 -19.15 8.92 -11.89
C GLY A 308 -18.41 7.66 -11.46
N PHE A 309 -17.20 7.79 -10.91
CA PHE A 309 -16.45 6.70 -10.27
C PHE A 309 -16.78 6.61 -8.78
N TYR A 310 -16.60 5.43 -8.22
CA TYR A 310 -16.62 5.27 -6.77
C TYR A 310 -15.43 6.03 -6.17
N ALA A 311 -15.70 6.82 -5.16
CA ALA A 311 -14.71 7.49 -4.34
C ALA A 311 -14.95 7.12 -2.87
N PRO A 312 -13.93 6.64 -2.13
CA PRO A 312 -14.06 6.37 -0.70
C PRO A 312 -14.25 7.67 0.10
N GLY A 313 -14.51 7.53 1.40
CA GLY A 313 -14.44 8.66 2.33
C GLY A 313 -13.01 9.19 2.48
N PRO A 314 -12.83 10.48 2.83
CA PRO A 314 -11.51 11.05 3.11
C PRO A 314 -10.91 10.45 4.39
N PHE A 315 -9.59 10.52 4.53
CA PHE A 315 -8.86 9.95 5.67
C PHE A 315 -9.42 10.36 7.04
N LYS A 316 -9.91 11.59 7.19
CA LYS A 316 -10.51 12.03 8.47
C LYS A 316 -11.74 11.21 8.88
N GLU A 317 -12.55 10.78 7.92
CA GLU A 317 -13.69 9.91 8.17
C GLU A 317 -13.23 8.46 8.42
N LEU A 318 -12.13 8.05 7.79
CA LEU A 318 -11.52 6.74 8.00
C LEU A 318 -11.03 6.54 9.45
N VAL A 319 -10.53 7.61 10.11
CA VAL A 319 -10.10 7.58 11.52
C VAL A 319 -11.23 7.16 12.48
N GLU A 320 -12.48 7.48 12.15
CA GLU A 320 -13.66 7.19 12.99
C GLU A 320 -14.16 5.73 12.81
N LYS A 321 -13.83 5.10 11.67
CA LYS A 321 -14.35 3.75 11.32
C LYS A 321 -14.03 2.65 12.35
N PRO A 322 -12.85 2.58 12.98
CA PRO A 322 -12.53 1.53 13.93
C PRO A 322 -13.14 1.71 15.32
N GLU A 323 -13.91 2.77 15.54
CA GLU A 323 -14.58 3.01 16.83
C GLU A 323 -15.42 1.79 17.28
N GLY A 324 -15.32 1.44 18.57
CA GLY A 324 -15.99 0.25 19.11
C GLY A 324 -15.34 -1.10 18.72
N ILE A 325 -14.40 -1.12 17.78
CA ILE A 325 -13.69 -2.34 17.34
C ILE A 325 -12.27 -2.38 17.90
N ILE A 326 -11.47 -1.36 17.64
CA ILE A 326 -10.08 -1.29 18.09
C ILE A 326 -9.70 0.15 18.44
N SER A 327 -8.84 0.31 19.42
CA SER A 327 -8.33 1.62 19.82
C SER A 327 -7.33 2.17 18.79
N LEU A 328 -7.33 3.50 18.60
CA LEU A 328 -6.30 4.21 17.82
C LEU A 328 -4.89 4.07 18.42
N GLY A 329 -4.78 3.65 19.67
CA GLY A 329 -3.51 3.26 20.30
C GLY A 329 -2.87 1.99 19.71
N ALA A 330 -3.63 1.17 18.98
CA ALA A 330 -3.10 0.03 18.22
C ALA A 330 -2.46 0.49 16.91
N LYS A 331 -1.34 1.21 16.98
CA LYS A 331 -0.73 1.99 15.89
C LYS A 331 0.62 1.47 15.38
N MET A 332 1.03 0.26 15.73
CA MET A 332 2.27 -0.33 15.24
C MET A 332 2.07 -0.94 13.86
N GLY A 333 3.01 -0.70 12.93
CA GLY A 333 2.87 -1.06 11.52
C GLY A 333 1.69 -0.30 10.90
N GLU A 334 0.81 -1.01 10.23
CA GLU A 334 -0.45 -0.47 9.69
C GLU A 334 -1.51 -0.26 10.79
N GLY A 335 -1.37 -0.93 11.92
CA GLY A 335 -2.19 -0.75 13.12
C GLY A 335 -3.69 -0.70 12.83
N TRP A 336 -4.40 0.22 13.49
CA TRP A 336 -5.84 0.41 13.36
C TRP A 336 -6.31 0.71 11.93
N LEU A 337 -5.40 1.19 11.06
CA LEU A 337 -5.71 1.49 9.66
C LEU A 337 -6.25 0.26 8.91
N LEU A 338 -5.69 -0.94 9.16
CA LEU A 338 -6.18 -2.18 8.53
C LEU A 338 -7.65 -2.46 8.85
N THR A 339 -8.01 -2.28 10.12
CA THR A 339 -9.42 -2.45 10.56
C THR A 339 -10.31 -1.41 9.92
N ALA A 340 -9.87 -0.14 9.87
CA ALA A 340 -10.60 0.96 9.26
C ALA A 340 -10.82 0.75 7.75
N GLU A 341 -9.78 0.35 7.02
CA GLU A 341 -9.86 0.03 5.58
C GLU A 341 -10.84 -1.12 5.29
N MET A 342 -10.87 -2.18 6.13
CA MET A 342 -11.85 -3.25 5.96
C MET A 342 -13.28 -2.75 6.10
N ILE A 343 -13.55 -1.88 7.09
CA ILE A 343 -14.90 -1.32 7.33
C ILE A 343 -15.29 -0.40 6.17
N GLU A 344 -14.39 0.47 5.74
CA GLU A 344 -14.60 1.37 4.59
C GLU A 344 -14.98 0.58 3.33
N LEU A 345 -14.24 -0.49 3.04
CA LEU A 345 -14.51 -1.36 1.89
C LEU A 345 -15.87 -2.05 2.00
N VAL A 346 -16.25 -2.54 3.19
CA VAL A 346 -17.58 -3.14 3.40
C VAL A 346 -18.69 -2.12 3.14
N GLN A 347 -18.56 -0.91 3.68
CA GLN A 347 -19.51 0.18 3.49
C GLN A 347 -19.56 0.68 2.04
N GLY A 348 -18.42 0.65 1.34
CA GLY A 348 -18.29 1.02 -0.07
C GLY A 348 -18.74 -0.06 -1.07
N GLY A 349 -19.28 -1.19 -0.60
CA GLY A 349 -19.77 -2.28 -1.46
C GLY A 349 -18.69 -3.27 -1.92
N TYR A 350 -17.47 -3.20 -1.39
CA TYR A 350 -16.37 -4.15 -1.62
C TYR A 350 -16.25 -5.14 -0.45
N GLY A 351 -17.38 -5.63 0.05
CA GLY A 351 -17.44 -6.47 1.25
C GLY A 351 -16.81 -7.86 1.13
N ASN A 352 -16.39 -8.29 -0.08
CA ASN A 352 -15.55 -9.47 -0.25
C ASN A 352 -14.09 -9.00 -0.13
N ILE A 353 -13.40 -9.36 0.94
CA ILE A 353 -12.09 -8.77 1.26
C ILE A 353 -11.02 -9.85 1.38
N VAL A 354 -9.95 -9.67 0.62
CA VAL A 354 -8.68 -10.38 0.83
C VAL A 354 -7.82 -9.57 1.78
N CYS A 355 -7.51 -10.13 2.96
CA CYS A 355 -6.57 -9.55 3.88
C CYS A 355 -5.21 -10.22 3.70
N ALA A 356 -4.29 -9.56 2.96
CA ALA A 356 -2.98 -10.08 2.62
C ALA A 356 -2.02 -9.95 3.81
N GLN A 357 -1.61 -11.09 4.36
CA GLN A 357 -0.80 -11.16 5.58
C GLN A 357 0.55 -11.79 5.32
N PRO A 358 1.66 -11.10 5.60
CA PRO A 358 2.96 -11.74 5.53
C PRO A 358 3.25 -12.54 6.80
N PHE A 359 3.91 -13.68 6.63
CA PHE A 359 4.48 -14.40 7.76
C PHE A 359 5.39 -13.49 8.58
N GLY A 360 5.31 -13.63 9.90
CA GLY A 360 6.13 -12.87 10.85
C GLY A 360 5.72 -11.40 11.03
N CYS A 361 4.60 -10.94 10.46
CA CYS A 361 4.06 -9.61 10.69
C CYS A 361 3.08 -9.61 11.87
N LEU A 362 3.58 -9.29 13.06
CA LEU A 362 2.77 -9.27 14.28
C LEU A 362 1.59 -8.29 14.21
N PRO A 363 1.77 -7.01 13.80
CA PRO A 363 0.65 -6.08 13.68
C PRO A 363 -0.49 -6.62 12.80
N ASN A 364 -0.18 -7.19 11.65
CA ASN A 364 -1.18 -7.73 10.73
C ASN A 364 -1.98 -8.89 11.33
N HIS A 365 -1.34 -9.78 12.06
CA HIS A 365 -2.03 -10.87 12.73
C HIS A 365 -2.99 -10.37 13.81
N ILE A 366 -2.62 -9.30 14.54
CA ILE A 366 -3.45 -8.73 15.61
C ILE A 366 -4.58 -7.87 15.05
N VAL A 367 -4.26 -6.84 14.25
CA VAL A 367 -5.22 -5.82 13.81
C VAL A 367 -5.88 -6.11 12.46
N GLY A 368 -5.32 -7.04 11.69
CA GLY A 368 -5.93 -7.58 10.48
C GLY A 368 -6.76 -8.81 10.81
N LYS A 369 -6.13 -9.98 10.86
CA LYS A 369 -6.79 -11.28 11.09
C LYS A 369 -7.57 -11.35 12.40
N GLY A 370 -7.00 -10.82 13.48
CA GLY A 370 -7.62 -10.86 14.81
C GLY A 370 -8.94 -10.09 14.89
N MET A 371 -9.15 -9.07 14.05
CA MET A 371 -10.37 -8.25 14.05
C MET A 371 -11.49 -8.78 13.14
N VAL A 372 -11.21 -9.77 12.29
CA VAL A 372 -12.17 -10.27 11.29
C VAL A 372 -13.50 -10.70 11.92
N ASN A 373 -13.49 -11.45 13.01
CA ASN A 373 -14.71 -11.93 13.65
C ASN A 373 -15.52 -10.76 14.25
N LYS A 374 -14.86 -9.76 14.81
CA LYS A 374 -15.52 -8.58 15.36
C LYS A 374 -16.17 -7.73 14.26
N ILE A 375 -15.46 -7.56 13.12
CA ILE A 375 -16.00 -6.88 11.94
C ILE A 375 -17.22 -7.64 11.40
N ARG A 376 -17.15 -8.97 11.27
CA ARG A 376 -18.28 -9.79 10.80
C ARG A 376 -19.49 -9.74 11.73
N ALA A 377 -19.28 -9.62 13.04
CA ALA A 377 -20.38 -9.45 13.99
C ALA A 377 -21.11 -8.13 13.78
N MET A 378 -20.41 -7.05 13.40
CA MET A 378 -21.01 -5.74 13.11
C MET A 378 -21.53 -5.64 11.67
N TYR A 379 -20.90 -6.34 10.75
CA TYR A 379 -21.23 -6.35 9.31
C TYR A 379 -21.38 -7.80 8.82
N PRO A 380 -22.54 -8.45 9.02
CA PRO A 380 -22.74 -9.87 8.68
C PRO A 380 -22.56 -10.21 7.20
N SER A 381 -22.71 -9.21 6.32
CA SER A 381 -22.45 -9.35 4.88
C SER A 381 -20.96 -9.42 4.53
N ALA A 382 -20.06 -9.06 5.45
CA ALA A 382 -18.61 -9.03 5.21
C ALA A 382 -18.05 -10.45 5.01
N ASN A 383 -17.45 -10.67 3.85
CA ASN A 383 -16.81 -11.93 3.44
C ASN A 383 -15.29 -11.73 3.40
N ILE A 384 -14.68 -11.70 4.59
CA ILE A 384 -13.25 -11.36 4.75
C ILE A 384 -12.43 -12.65 4.83
N THR A 385 -11.41 -12.79 3.99
CA THR A 385 -10.53 -13.96 3.98
C THR A 385 -9.07 -13.53 4.16
N PRO A 386 -8.47 -13.81 5.34
CA PRO A 386 -7.04 -13.63 5.54
C PRO A 386 -6.26 -14.66 4.72
N ILE A 387 -5.27 -14.20 3.97
CA ILE A 387 -4.35 -15.02 3.17
C ILE A 387 -2.93 -14.80 3.66
N ASP A 388 -2.30 -15.87 4.12
CA ASP A 388 -0.93 -15.83 4.61
C ASP A 388 0.06 -15.98 3.44
N TYR A 389 1.04 -15.07 3.37
CA TYR A 389 2.12 -15.05 2.40
C TYR A 389 3.45 -15.33 3.09
N ASP A 390 4.15 -16.35 2.66
CA ASP A 390 5.49 -16.72 3.14
C ASP A 390 6.28 -17.47 2.04
N PRO A 391 7.60 -17.65 2.21
CA PRO A 391 8.42 -18.29 1.19
C PRO A 391 8.06 -19.76 0.93
N SER A 392 7.40 -20.44 1.88
CA SER A 392 7.00 -21.85 1.79
C SER A 392 5.56 -22.03 1.32
N ALA A 393 4.73 -20.97 1.40
CA ALA A 393 3.34 -21.02 0.98
C ALA A 393 3.24 -21.17 -0.56
N THR A 394 2.47 -22.16 -0.99
CA THR A 394 2.25 -22.36 -2.42
C THR A 394 1.19 -21.38 -2.93
N ARG A 395 1.46 -20.79 -4.09
CA ARG A 395 0.51 -19.94 -4.80
C ARG A 395 -0.85 -20.62 -4.99
N VAL A 396 -0.86 -21.92 -5.29
CA VAL A 396 -2.08 -22.71 -5.48
C VAL A 396 -2.97 -22.72 -4.24
N ASN A 397 -2.39 -22.89 -3.04
CA ASN A 397 -3.15 -22.90 -1.80
C ASN A 397 -3.77 -21.53 -1.51
N GLN A 398 -3.03 -20.44 -1.78
CA GLN A 398 -3.53 -19.08 -1.63
C GLN A 398 -4.69 -18.82 -2.60
N GLU A 399 -4.51 -19.15 -3.88
CA GLU A 399 -5.54 -19.01 -4.91
C GLU A 399 -6.79 -19.84 -4.60
N ASN A 400 -6.66 -21.07 -4.09
CA ASN A 400 -7.79 -21.91 -3.72
C ASN A 400 -8.61 -21.29 -2.58
N ARG A 401 -7.98 -20.71 -1.57
CA ARG A 401 -8.69 -20.01 -0.49
C ARG A 401 -9.44 -18.78 -1.01
N ILE A 402 -8.83 -18.04 -1.94
CA ILE A 402 -9.50 -16.89 -2.58
C ILE A 402 -10.66 -17.39 -3.44
N LYS A 403 -10.51 -18.47 -4.22
CA LYS A 403 -11.62 -19.06 -5.00
C LYS A 403 -12.81 -19.48 -4.13
N LEU A 404 -12.56 -20.00 -2.93
CA LEU A 404 -13.65 -20.32 -1.98
C LEU A 404 -14.40 -19.05 -1.56
N MET A 405 -13.70 -17.97 -1.24
CA MET A 405 -14.31 -16.67 -0.95
C MET A 405 -15.13 -16.18 -2.15
N LEU A 406 -14.58 -16.27 -3.36
CA LEU A 406 -15.24 -15.83 -4.59
C LEU A 406 -16.47 -16.69 -4.94
N ALA A 407 -16.47 -17.99 -4.61
CA ALA A 407 -17.64 -18.85 -4.81
C ALA A 407 -18.84 -18.32 -4.02
N VAL A 408 -18.66 -18.00 -2.74
CA VAL A 408 -19.70 -17.39 -1.90
C VAL A 408 -20.13 -16.02 -2.46
N ALA A 409 -19.18 -15.23 -2.94
CA ALA A 409 -19.47 -13.91 -3.50
C ALA A 409 -20.27 -14.00 -4.81
N LYS A 410 -19.95 -14.94 -5.68
CA LYS A 410 -20.68 -15.21 -6.95
C LYS A 410 -22.08 -15.74 -6.70
N GLU A 411 -22.26 -16.61 -5.71
CA GLU A 411 -23.57 -17.10 -5.30
C GLU A 411 -24.47 -15.93 -4.83
N ARG A 412 -23.95 -15.04 -3.99
CA ARG A 412 -24.66 -13.84 -3.54
C ARG A 412 -24.99 -12.87 -4.69
N LEU A 413 -24.08 -12.71 -5.65
CA LEU A 413 -24.28 -11.84 -6.81
C LEU A 413 -25.41 -12.37 -7.71
N ASN A 414 -25.55 -13.69 -7.84
CA ASN A 414 -26.53 -14.35 -8.70
C ASN A 414 -27.85 -14.66 -7.97
N ALA A 415 -27.93 -14.44 -6.66
CA ALA A 415 -29.15 -14.66 -5.89
C ALA A 415 -30.26 -13.71 -6.36
N PRO A 416 -31.53 -14.18 -6.48
CA PRO A 416 -32.65 -13.31 -6.81
C PRO A 416 -32.76 -12.14 -5.81
N ALA A 417 -33.20 -10.97 -6.29
CA ALA A 417 -33.28 -9.75 -5.48
C ALA A 417 -34.20 -9.86 -4.25
N GLU A 418 -35.05 -10.90 -4.20
CA GLU A 418 -35.96 -11.22 -3.07
C GLU A 418 -35.25 -11.93 -1.90
N ALA A 419 -34.04 -12.43 -2.09
CA ALA A 419 -33.23 -13.03 -1.02
C ALA A 419 -32.38 -11.96 -0.32
N LYS A 420 -32.99 -10.88 0.19
CA LYS A 420 -32.29 -9.97 1.11
C LYS A 420 -31.87 -10.78 2.34
N PRO A 421 -30.58 -10.67 2.77
CA PRO A 421 -30.20 -11.26 4.05
C PRO A 421 -31.08 -10.66 5.14
N LEU A 422 -31.70 -11.54 5.95
CA LEU A 422 -32.47 -11.15 7.12
C LEU A 422 -31.64 -10.19 7.98
N THR A 423 -32.24 -9.09 8.38
CA THR A 423 -31.60 -8.14 9.32
C THR A 423 -31.42 -8.84 10.67
N ALA A 424 -30.50 -8.33 11.50
CA ALA A 424 -30.26 -8.88 12.83
C ALA A 424 -31.57 -8.93 13.70
N GLU A 425 -32.51 -8.02 13.44
CA GLU A 425 -33.85 -8.00 14.09
C GLU A 425 -34.77 -9.13 13.59
N GLU A 426 -34.70 -9.45 12.31
CA GLU A 426 -35.50 -10.57 11.73
C GLU A 426 -34.96 -11.93 12.19
N ILE A 427 -33.68 -12.07 12.45
CA ILE A 427 -33.04 -13.27 13.02
C ILE A 427 -33.40 -13.41 14.51
N ALA A 428 -33.46 -12.31 15.26
CA ALA A 428 -33.81 -12.32 16.69
C ALA A 428 -35.31 -12.57 16.95
N GLY A 429 -36.19 -12.19 16.01
CA GLY A 429 -37.63 -12.39 16.12
C GLY A 429 -38.13 -13.82 15.78
N GLY A 430 -37.26 -14.67 15.20
CA GLY A 430 -37.62 -16.01 14.73
C GLY A 430 -37.33 -17.17 15.67
N ALA A 431 -36.89 -16.94 16.91
CA ALA A 431 -36.71 -18.02 17.88
C ALA A 431 -38.06 -18.52 18.40
N PRO A 432 -38.48 -19.79 18.16
CA PRO A 432 -39.70 -20.32 18.74
C PRO A 432 -39.53 -20.39 20.26
N SER A 433 -40.48 -19.79 20.99
CA SER A 433 -40.59 -19.93 22.43
C SER A 433 -40.77 -21.41 22.78
N LEU A 434 -39.76 -22.03 23.36
CA LEU A 434 -39.93 -23.32 24.05
C LEU A 434 -40.80 -23.07 25.28
N SER A 435 -42.15 -23.24 25.14
CA SER A 435 -43.05 -23.37 26.26
C SER A 435 -42.80 -24.74 26.89
N HIS A 436 -42.42 -24.72 28.15
CA HIS A 436 -42.35 -25.89 29.00
C HIS A 436 -43.70 -26.59 29.05
N ALA A 437 -43.73 -27.88 28.75
CA ALA A 437 -44.67 -28.84 29.22
C ALA A 437 -43.91 -29.97 29.90
#